data_83e25beaad40b023c99868a8311c62a8
#
_entry.id   83e25beaad40b023c99868a8311c62a8
#
_cell.length_a   1.000
_cell.length_b   1.000
_cell.length_c   1.000
_cell.angle_alpha   90.00
_cell.angle_beta   90.00
_cell.angle_gamma   90.00
#
_symmetry.space_group_name_H-M   'P 1'
#
loop_
_entity.id
_entity.type
_entity.pdbx_description
1 polymer ?
#
loop_
_entity_poly.entity_id
_entity_poly.type
_entity_poly.pdbx_seq_one_letter_code
_entity_poly.pdbx_strand_id
1 'polypeptide(L)'
;MAGIINGTGNFILTEMREKGRTFEDVLAEAQALGYAEADPTFDVEGIDAAHKLTILASIAFGIPLQFDKAYTEGITKLTTADVNYAEALGYRIKHLGVARSTPAGIELRVHPTLIPADRLIANVNGVMNAVMVNGDAAGSTLFYGAGAGMEPTASSVI
;
A
#
# COMPACT_ATOMS: atom_id res chain seq x y z
N MET A 1 8.32 -10.15 0.86
CA MET A 1 6.89 -9.86 0.69
C MET A 1 6.69 -8.43 0.22
N ALA A 2 5.56 -8.14 -0.42
CA ALA A 2 5.15 -6.80 -0.81
C ALA A 2 3.64 -6.67 -0.63
N GLY A 3 3.15 -5.51 -0.14
CA GLY A 3 1.72 -5.36 0.12
C GLY A 3 1.19 -3.96 -0.08
N ILE A 4 -0.07 -3.89 -0.53
CA ILE A 4 -0.92 -2.71 -0.44
C ILE A 4 -1.70 -2.88 0.87
N ILE A 5 -1.27 -2.18 1.92
CA ILE A 5 -1.72 -2.39 3.29
C ILE A 5 -2.36 -1.15 3.93
N ASN A 6 -2.64 -0.12 3.11
CA ASN A 6 -3.44 1.03 3.46
C ASN A 6 -4.51 1.26 2.38
N GLY A 7 -5.78 1.14 2.76
CA GLY A 7 -6.91 1.25 1.84
C GLY A 7 -7.14 2.67 1.35
N THR A 8 -6.95 3.68 2.20
CA THR A 8 -7.11 5.10 1.87
C THR A 8 -6.14 5.54 0.78
N GLY A 9 -4.85 5.24 0.96
CA GLY A 9 -3.83 5.54 -0.05
C GLY A 9 -4.08 4.82 -1.37
N ASN A 10 -4.51 3.55 -1.31
CA ASN A 10 -4.84 2.79 -2.52
C ASN A 10 -6.08 3.35 -3.24
N PHE A 11 -7.09 3.78 -2.51
CA PHE A 11 -8.27 4.46 -3.07
C PHE A 11 -7.85 5.73 -3.81
N ILE A 12 -7.05 6.59 -3.18
CA ILE A 12 -6.57 7.84 -3.79
C ILE A 12 -5.84 7.56 -5.11
N LEU A 13 -4.86 6.67 -5.12
CA LEU A 13 -4.09 6.35 -6.32
C LEU A 13 -4.95 5.69 -7.42
N THR A 14 -5.96 4.92 -7.03
CA THR A 14 -6.91 4.31 -7.97
C THR A 14 -7.75 5.38 -8.67
N GLU A 15 -8.35 6.29 -7.92
CA GLU A 15 -9.21 7.35 -8.43
C GLU A 15 -8.43 8.37 -9.28
N MET A 16 -7.20 8.71 -8.87
CA MET A 16 -6.30 9.54 -9.69
C MET A 16 -6.07 8.93 -11.05
N ARG A 17 -5.84 7.61 -11.12
CA ARG A 17 -5.60 6.90 -12.37
C ARG A 17 -6.86 6.74 -13.21
N GLU A 18 -7.96 6.26 -12.62
CA GLU A 18 -9.15 5.87 -13.37
C GLU A 18 -9.98 7.07 -13.84
N LYS A 19 -9.95 8.16 -13.09
CA LYS A 19 -10.74 9.36 -13.36
C LYS A 19 -9.90 10.59 -13.72
N GLY A 20 -8.56 10.49 -13.74
CA GLY A 20 -7.65 11.60 -14.09
C GLY A 20 -7.72 12.76 -13.09
N ARG A 21 -8.10 12.50 -11.84
CA ARG A 21 -8.32 13.53 -10.80
C ARG A 21 -7.02 13.88 -10.09
N THR A 22 -7.00 15.04 -9.45
CA THR A 22 -5.86 15.45 -8.62
C THR A 22 -5.89 14.72 -7.26
N PHE A 23 -4.73 14.69 -6.60
CA PHE A 23 -4.61 14.13 -5.24
C PHE A 23 -5.58 14.82 -4.26
N GLU A 24 -5.64 16.16 -4.31
CA GLU A 24 -6.46 16.97 -3.40
C GLU A 24 -7.96 16.70 -3.59
N ASP A 25 -8.42 16.60 -4.84
CA ASP A 25 -9.83 16.32 -5.14
C ASP A 25 -10.26 14.94 -4.63
N VAL A 26 -9.39 13.94 -4.83
CA VAL A 26 -9.69 12.58 -4.37
C VAL A 26 -9.59 12.47 -2.85
N LEU A 27 -8.63 13.15 -2.23
CA LEU A 27 -8.53 13.19 -0.76
C LEU A 27 -9.79 13.79 -0.13
N ALA A 28 -10.31 14.89 -0.68
CA ALA A 28 -11.55 15.49 -0.20
C ALA A 28 -12.74 14.52 -0.32
N GLU A 29 -12.82 13.74 -1.40
CA GLU A 29 -13.84 12.69 -1.54
C GLU A 29 -13.64 11.56 -0.53
N ALA A 30 -12.40 11.11 -0.33
CA ALA A 30 -12.09 10.07 0.67
C ALA A 30 -12.52 10.51 2.08
N GLN A 31 -12.33 11.78 2.42
CA GLN A 31 -12.79 12.35 3.69
C GLN A 31 -14.33 12.40 3.77
N ALA A 32 -15.00 12.83 2.71
CA ALA A 32 -16.46 12.85 2.64
C ALA A 32 -17.10 11.45 2.75
N LEU A 33 -16.43 10.42 2.22
CA LEU A 33 -16.84 9.02 2.31
C LEU A 33 -16.46 8.34 3.64
N GLY A 34 -15.69 9.03 4.50
CA GLY A 34 -15.21 8.46 5.76
C GLY A 34 -14.05 7.47 5.63
N TYR A 35 -13.37 7.43 4.48
CA TYR A 35 -12.17 6.62 4.25
C TYR A 35 -10.90 7.29 4.79
N ALA A 36 -10.90 8.62 4.88
CA ALA A 36 -9.84 9.41 5.48
C ALA A 36 -10.39 10.30 6.59
N GLU A 37 -9.62 10.47 7.65
CA GLU A 37 -9.92 11.42 8.72
C GLU A 37 -9.60 12.88 8.30
N ALA A 38 -9.99 13.87 9.13
CA ALA A 38 -9.69 15.28 8.88
C ALA A 38 -8.17 15.54 8.78
N ASP A 39 -7.37 14.84 9.59
CA ASP A 39 -5.91 14.76 9.41
C ASP A 39 -5.54 13.42 8.79
N PRO A 40 -5.30 13.37 7.48
CA PRO A 40 -5.01 12.14 6.76
C PRO A 40 -3.53 11.74 6.80
N THR A 41 -2.67 12.50 7.49
CA THR A 41 -1.20 12.35 7.48
C THR A 41 -0.76 10.91 7.73
N PHE A 42 -1.42 10.24 8.69
CA PHE A 42 -1.08 8.87 9.06
C PHE A 42 -1.21 7.88 7.89
N ASP A 43 -2.19 8.10 7.01
CA ASP A 43 -2.43 7.29 5.82
C ASP A 43 -1.55 7.73 4.65
N VAL A 44 -1.61 9.02 4.29
CA VAL A 44 -1.03 9.51 3.03
C VAL A 44 0.49 9.64 3.05
N GLU A 45 1.09 9.81 4.24
CA GLU A 45 2.54 9.79 4.43
C GLU A 45 3.10 8.37 4.67
N GLY A 46 2.24 7.34 4.67
CA GLY A 46 2.65 5.94 4.74
C GLY A 46 2.98 5.43 6.14
N ILE A 47 2.66 6.18 7.18
CA ILE A 47 2.97 5.84 8.57
C ILE A 47 2.20 4.57 8.99
N ASP A 48 0.88 4.52 8.71
CA ASP A 48 0.06 3.33 8.94
C ASP A 48 0.63 2.10 8.24
N ALA A 49 0.97 2.25 6.95
CA ALA A 49 1.56 1.16 6.18
C ALA A 49 2.91 0.71 6.73
N ALA A 50 3.74 1.63 7.23
CA ALA A 50 5.02 1.29 7.84
C ALA A 50 4.86 0.53 9.16
N HIS A 51 3.90 0.90 10.01
CA HIS A 51 3.56 0.15 11.22
C HIS A 51 3.12 -1.28 10.88
N LYS A 52 2.18 -1.43 9.95
CA LYS A 52 1.69 -2.75 9.51
C LYS A 52 2.80 -3.59 8.88
N LEU A 53 3.68 -2.97 8.07
CA LEU A 53 4.82 -3.65 7.46
C LEU A 53 5.78 -4.20 8.50
N THR A 54 6.09 -3.45 9.56
CA THR A 54 7.00 -3.90 10.61
C THR A 54 6.42 -5.08 11.39
N ILE A 55 5.10 -5.10 11.62
CA ILE A 55 4.40 -6.23 12.23
C ILE A 55 4.50 -7.47 11.33
N LEU A 56 4.17 -7.32 10.05
CA LEU A 56 4.26 -8.42 9.07
C LEU A 56 5.69 -8.97 8.94
N ALA A 57 6.67 -8.07 8.91
CA ALA A 57 8.07 -8.46 8.83
C ALA A 57 8.56 -9.18 10.09
N SER A 58 8.10 -8.75 11.27
CA SER A 58 8.39 -9.42 12.53
C SER A 58 7.89 -10.87 12.51
N ILE A 59 6.69 -11.10 12.03
CA ILE A 59 6.11 -12.45 11.89
C ILE A 59 6.85 -13.28 10.84
N ALA A 60 7.11 -12.70 9.66
CA ALA A 60 7.66 -13.44 8.52
C ALA A 60 9.16 -13.78 8.66
N PHE A 61 9.93 -12.91 9.33
CA PHE A 61 11.39 -13.05 9.42
C PHE A 61 11.91 -13.27 10.85
N GLY A 62 11.02 -13.29 11.85
CA GLY A 62 11.40 -13.48 13.26
C GLY A 62 12.27 -12.33 13.81
N ILE A 63 12.08 -11.10 13.33
CA ILE A 63 12.83 -9.92 13.76
C ILE A 63 12.01 -9.09 14.76
N PRO A 64 12.67 -8.28 15.62
CA PRO A 64 11.96 -7.33 16.47
C PRO A 64 11.18 -6.30 15.67
N LEU A 65 10.12 -5.72 16.28
CA LEU A 65 9.43 -4.56 15.73
C LEU A 65 10.40 -3.36 15.68
N GLN A 66 10.63 -2.81 14.49
CA GLN A 66 11.61 -1.74 14.26
C GLN A 66 11.03 -0.69 13.31
N PHE A 67 9.99 0.01 13.74
CA PHE A 67 9.34 1.04 12.94
C PHE A 67 10.32 2.13 12.47
N ASP A 68 11.20 2.57 13.36
CA ASP A 68 12.23 3.59 13.10
C ASP A 68 13.27 3.19 12.03
N LYS A 69 13.33 1.92 11.66
CA LYS A 69 14.20 1.38 10.61
C LYS A 69 13.52 1.30 9.23
N ALA A 70 12.20 1.44 9.19
CA ALA A 70 11.49 1.39 7.92
C ALA A 70 11.67 2.72 7.15
N TYR A 71 12.21 2.64 5.92
CA TYR A 71 12.14 3.79 5.02
C TYR A 71 10.68 4.05 4.67
N THR A 72 10.24 5.30 4.83
CA THR A 72 8.83 5.66 4.59
C THR A 72 8.77 6.93 3.74
N GLU A 73 8.02 6.84 2.64
CA GLU A 73 7.73 7.93 1.72
C GLU A 73 6.24 7.92 1.40
N GLY A 74 5.58 9.07 1.55
CA GLY A 74 4.15 9.24 1.29
C GLY A 74 3.80 9.40 -0.19
N ILE A 75 2.51 9.60 -0.45
CA ILE A 75 1.94 9.78 -1.80
C ILE A 75 1.54 11.22 -2.11
N THR A 76 1.67 12.13 -1.16
CA THR A 76 1.24 13.54 -1.27
C THR A 76 1.93 14.34 -2.38
N LYS A 77 3.11 13.90 -2.82
CA LYS A 77 3.88 14.56 -3.88
C LYS A 77 3.57 14.03 -5.29
N LEU A 78 2.76 12.97 -5.38
CA LEU A 78 2.38 12.40 -6.67
C LEU A 78 1.38 13.29 -7.39
N THR A 79 1.66 13.56 -8.66
CA THR A 79 0.81 14.36 -9.51
C THR A 79 0.04 13.48 -10.49
N THR A 80 -1.02 14.03 -11.08
CA THR A 80 -1.76 13.38 -12.18
C THR A 80 -0.83 13.10 -13.38
N ALA A 81 0.18 13.95 -13.62
CA ALA A 81 1.16 13.73 -14.65
C ALA A 81 2.01 12.48 -14.41
N ASP A 82 2.44 12.25 -13.17
CA ASP A 82 3.21 11.04 -12.79
C ASP A 82 2.39 9.78 -13.05
N VAL A 83 1.11 9.79 -12.68
CA VAL A 83 0.19 8.67 -12.90
C VAL A 83 0.00 8.41 -14.39
N ASN A 84 -0.21 9.45 -15.20
CA ASN A 84 -0.36 9.34 -16.65
C ASN A 84 0.90 8.82 -17.34
N TYR A 85 2.09 9.30 -16.94
CA TYR A 85 3.36 8.80 -17.48
C TYR A 85 3.60 7.33 -17.12
N ALA A 86 3.31 6.94 -15.88
CA ALA A 86 3.40 5.55 -15.47
C ALA A 86 2.51 4.66 -16.35
N GLU A 87 1.27 5.06 -16.58
CA GLU A 87 0.31 4.32 -17.39
C GLU A 87 0.73 4.24 -18.85
N ALA A 88 1.21 5.34 -19.45
CA ALA A 88 1.74 5.38 -20.82
C ALA A 88 2.94 4.43 -21.00
N LEU A 89 3.71 4.19 -19.95
CA LEU A 89 4.85 3.27 -19.94
C LEU A 89 4.45 1.83 -19.58
N GLY A 90 3.16 1.53 -19.37
CA GLY A 90 2.67 0.19 -19.02
C GLY A 90 2.82 -0.17 -17.55
N TYR A 91 2.93 0.83 -16.68
CA TYR A 91 3.03 0.67 -15.22
C TYR A 91 1.82 1.25 -14.51
N ARG A 92 1.64 0.84 -13.25
CA ARG A 92 0.74 1.48 -12.29
C ARG A 92 1.51 1.88 -11.04
N ILE A 93 1.19 3.05 -10.50
CA ILE A 93 1.75 3.48 -9.22
C ILE A 93 0.91 2.87 -8.11
N LYS A 94 1.57 2.17 -7.18
CA LYS A 94 0.97 1.66 -5.95
C LYS A 94 1.85 2.06 -4.77
N HIS A 95 1.22 2.34 -3.62
CA HIS A 95 1.94 2.59 -2.38
C HIS A 95 2.20 1.25 -1.71
N LEU A 96 3.43 0.74 -1.82
CA LEU A 96 3.80 -0.59 -1.34
C LEU A 96 4.59 -0.55 -0.05
N GLY A 97 4.19 -1.40 0.90
CA GLY A 97 5.08 -1.89 1.94
C GLY A 97 5.87 -3.10 1.42
N VAL A 98 7.19 -3.01 1.43
CA VAL A 98 8.10 -4.06 0.96
C VAL A 98 9.01 -4.50 2.09
N ALA A 99 9.01 -5.82 2.38
CA ALA A 99 9.99 -6.43 3.28
C ALA A 99 10.71 -7.57 2.55
N ARG A 100 12.04 -7.51 2.55
CA ARG A 100 12.87 -8.42 1.76
C ARG A 100 14.12 -8.82 2.54
N SER A 101 14.42 -10.13 2.54
CA SER A 101 15.72 -10.62 3.01
C SER A 101 16.81 -10.30 1.99
N THR A 102 17.91 -9.74 2.45
CA THR A 102 19.09 -9.41 1.66
C THR A 102 20.36 -9.89 2.38
N PRO A 103 21.51 -9.97 1.73
CA PRO A 103 22.77 -10.30 2.41
C PRO A 103 23.14 -9.34 3.56
N ALA A 104 22.62 -8.10 3.52
CA ALA A 104 22.86 -7.07 4.55
C ALA A 104 21.82 -7.10 5.69
N GLY A 105 20.81 -7.97 5.62
CA GLY A 105 19.73 -8.07 6.60
C GLY A 105 18.36 -7.91 5.97
N ILE A 106 17.35 -7.59 6.80
CA ILE A 106 15.98 -7.39 6.33
C ILE A 106 15.77 -5.93 5.96
N GLU A 107 15.38 -5.70 4.72
CA GLU A 107 15.02 -4.41 4.17
C GLU A 107 13.54 -4.14 4.42
N LEU A 108 13.20 -2.95 4.93
CA LEU A 108 11.83 -2.49 5.16
C LEU A 108 11.61 -1.15 4.47
N ARG A 109 10.64 -1.07 3.55
CA ARG A 109 10.32 0.16 2.82
C ARG A 109 8.83 0.32 2.59
N VAL A 110 8.34 1.55 2.74
CA VAL A 110 7.01 1.99 2.29
C VAL A 110 7.22 3.17 1.35
N HIS A 111 6.83 3.04 0.10
CA HIS A 111 6.98 4.12 -0.88
C HIS A 111 6.12 3.90 -2.12
N PRO A 112 5.83 4.96 -2.90
CA PRO A 112 5.26 4.83 -4.22
C PRO A 112 6.15 3.95 -5.10
N THR A 113 5.54 2.99 -5.78
CA THR A 113 6.24 1.98 -6.59
C THR A 113 5.59 1.82 -7.94
N LEU A 114 6.41 1.85 -9.01
CA LEU A 114 5.99 1.50 -10.36
C LEU A 114 5.91 -0.02 -10.49
N ILE A 115 4.72 -0.54 -10.81
CA ILE A 115 4.47 -1.96 -10.97
C ILE A 115 3.97 -2.21 -12.39
N PRO A 116 4.56 -3.16 -13.15
CA PRO A 116 4.02 -3.53 -14.46
C PRO A 116 2.52 -3.83 -14.37
N ALA A 117 1.72 -3.26 -15.29
CA ALA A 117 0.26 -3.27 -15.22
C ALA A 117 -0.35 -4.69 -15.32
N ASP A 118 0.40 -5.65 -15.85
CA ASP A 118 0.02 -7.07 -15.95
C ASP A 118 0.13 -7.85 -14.63
N ARG A 119 0.78 -7.27 -13.60
CA ARG A 119 0.96 -7.95 -12.32
C ARG A 119 -0.32 -7.91 -11.49
N LEU A 120 -0.62 -9.00 -10.78
CA LEU A 120 -1.81 -9.12 -9.95
C LEU A 120 -1.93 -7.98 -8.93
N ILE A 121 -0.84 -7.67 -8.23
CA ILE A 121 -0.85 -6.61 -7.20
C ILE A 121 -1.09 -5.20 -7.79
N ALA A 122 -0.73 -4.96 -9.06
CA ALA A 122 -1.01 -3.70 -9.75
C ALA A 122 -2.53 -3.49 -9.96
N ASN A 123 -3.31 -4.56 -9.93
CA ASN A 123 -4.76 -4.58 -10.17
C ASN A 123 -5.61 -4.62 -8.89
N VAL A 124 -4.99 -4.45 -7.74
CA VAL A 124 -5.68 -4.23 -6.46
C VAL A 124 -6.12 -2.78 -6.39
N ASN A 125 -7.41 -2.51 -6.58
CA ASN A 125 -7.97 -1.17 -6.73
C ASN A 125 -8.90 -0.77 -5.57
N GLY A 126 -9.25 0.52 -5.51
CA GLY A 126 -10.14 1.08 -4.51
C GLY A 126 -9.58 0.93 -3.10
N VAL A 127 -10.45 0.63 -2.15
CA VAL A 127 -10.09 0.46 -0.72
C VAL A 127 -9.51 -0.93 -0.39
N MET A 128 -9.32 -1.78 -1.40
CA MET A 128 -8.87 -3.16 -1.18
C MET A 128 -7.39 -3.21 -0.82
N ASN A 129 -7.05 -4.19 0.00
CA ASN A 129 -5.70 -4.51 0.42
C ASN A 129 -5.24 -5.83 -0.20
N ALA A 130 -3.94 -6.00 -0.32
CA ALA A 130 -3.34 -7.26 -0.71
C ALA A 130 -1.92 -7.39 -0.15
N VAL A 131 -1.54 -8.62 0.17
CA VAL A 131 -0.17 -8.96 0.56
C VAL A 131 0.31 -10.13 -0.31
N MET A 132 1.39 -9.90 -1.02
CA MET A 132 2.09 -10.93 -1.82
C MET A 132 3.29 -11.44 -1.03
N VAL A 133 3.34 -12.74 -0.84
CA VAL A 133 4.44 -13.45 -0.18
C VAL A 133 5.14 -14.34 -1.19
N ASN A 134 6.45 -14.23 -1.29
CA ASN A 134 7.29 -15.13 -2.08
C ASN A 134 7.98 -16.11 -1.13
N GLY A 135 7.51 -17.35 -1.11
CA GLY A 135 8.13 -18.45 -0.39
C GLY A 135 9.00 -19.32 -1.31
N ASP A 136 9.97 -20.00 -0.74
CA ASP A 136 10.88 -20.87 -1.45
C ASP A 136 10.19 -22.11 -2.05
N ALA A 137 9.28 -22.71 -1.28
CA ALA A 137 8.58 -23.93 -1.68
C ALA A 137 7.28 -23.66 -2.46
N ALA A 138 6.47 -22.67 -2.02
CA ALA A 138 5.17 -22.38 -2.61
C ALA A 138 5.20 -21.33 -3.74
N GLY A 139 6.35 -20.64 -3.91
CA GLY A 139 6.43 -19.51 -4.84
C GLY A 139 5.63 -18.30 -4.39
N SER A 140 5.01 -17.58 -5.33
CA SER A 140 4.24 -16.39 -5.04
C SER A 140 2.80 -16.72 -4.64
N THR A 141 2.40 -16.24 -3.47
CA THR A 141 1.02 -16.30 -2.96
C THR A 141 0.51 -14.89 -2.77
N LEU A 142 -0.73 -14.59 -3.17
CA LEU A 142 -1.39 -13.31 -2.98
C LEU A 142 -2.60 -13.48 -2.06
N PHE A 143 -2.60 -12.76 -0.95
CA PHE A 143 -3.77 -12.59 -0.09
C PHE A 143 -4.45 -11.28 -0.48
N TYR A 144 -5.75 -11.32 -0.76
CA TYR A 144 -6.52 -10.17 -1.21
C TYR A 144 -7.83 -10.08 -0.42
N GLY A 145 -8.18 -8.89 0.03
CA GLY A 145 -9.42 -8.68 0.78
C GLY A 145 -9.58 -7.24 1.27
N ALA A 146 -10.69 -6.99 1.97
CA ALA A 146 -10.91 -5.73 2.67
C ALA A 146 -10.02 -5.67 3.92
N GLY A 147 -9.21 -4.61 4.04
CA GLY A 147 -8.31 -4.40 5.18
C GLY A 147 -8.94 -3.59 6.32
N ALA A 148 -10.08 -2.94 6.08
CA ALA A 148 -10.79 -2.12 7.06
C ALA A 148 -12.29 -2.21 6.83
N GLY A 149 -13.06 -1.76 7.83
CA GLY A 149 -14.52 -1.81 7.85
C GLY A 149 -15.05 -2.60 9.03
N MET A 150 -16.32 -2.42 9.34
CA MET A 150 -16.96 -3.02 10.53
C MET A 150 -16.82 -4.55 10.53
N GLU A 151 -17.25 -5.21 9.47
CA GLU A 151 -17.23 -6.69 9.37
C GLU A 151 -15.82 -7.27 9.27
N PRO A 152 -14.91 -6.75 8.38
CA PRO A 152 -13.54 -7.25 8.33
C PRO A 152 -12.78 -7.09 9.65
N THR A 153 -12.99 -5.99 10.36
CA THR A 153 -12.38 -5.75 11.67
C THR A 153 -12.93 -6.72 12.72
N ALA A 154 -14.25 -6.86 12.80
CA ALA A 154 -14.87 -7.79 13.73
C ALA A 154 -14.43 -9.24 13.49
N SER A 155 -14.40 -9.69 12.23
CA SER A 155 -13.94 -11.04 11.86
C SER A 155 -12.48 -11.32 12.22
N SER A 156 -11.67 -10.27 12.36
CA SER A 156 -10.25 -10.44 12.75
C SER A 156 -10.05 -10.54 14.26
N VAL A 157 -11.09 -10.24 15.05
CA VAL A 157 -11.05 -10.27 16.53
C VAL A 157 -11.68 -11.55 17.06
N ILE A 158 -12.69 -12.10 16.39
CA ILE A 158 -13.42 -13.32 16.76
C ILE A 158 -12.73 -14.55 16.20
#